data_7e31a1c168e34a606c887d090d681065
#
_entry.id   7e31a1c168e34a606c887d090d681065
#
_cell.length_a   1.000
_cell.length_b   1.000
_cell.length_c   1.000
_cell.angle_alpha   90.00
_cell.angle_beta   90.00
_cell.angle_gamma   90.00
#
_symmetry.space_group_name_H-M   'P 1'
#
loop_
_entity.id
_entity.type
_entity.pdbx_description
1 polymer ?
#
loop_
_entity_poly.entity_id
_entity_poly.type
_entity_poly.pdbx_seq_one_letter_code
_entity_poly.pdbx_strand_id
1 'polypeptide(L)'
;MPPIRGLYFFRSSSRLRAVRALGLDVGSKTIGIALTDEAGIAAHPLTVLERAGNSGDATTIAAMVAQNGVTDVVVGMPYELSGKVGHRGRQVQQFIKVLAAAIAPLEIHEQDERFTTAEAERVLIEADVSRAKRKAVIDQQAAALILQTWLDAYRKRTESR
;
A
#
# COMPACT_ATOMS: atom_id res chain seq x y z
N MET A 1 42.93 -3.35 -11.95
CA MET A 1 41.54 -2.93 -11.79
C MET A 1 41.27 -2.67 -10.32
N PRO A 2 40.92 -1.46 -9.93
CA PRO A 2 40.62 -1.23 -8.53
C PRO A 2 39.33 -1.96 -8.15
N PRO A 3 39.28 -2.59 -6.97
CA PRO A 3 38.08 -3.27 -6.54
C PRO A 3 36.95 -2.26 -6.42
N ILE A 4 35.77 -2.65 -6.90
CA ILE A 4 34.55 -1.86 -6.79
C ILE A 4 34.20 -1.77 -5.29
N ARG A 5 34.65 -0.71 -4.64
CA ARG A 5 34.44 -0.48 -3.21
C ARG A 5 32.95 -0.24 -2.85
N GLY A 6 32.10 -0.05 -3.84
CA GLY A 6 30.67 0.25 -3.61
C GLY A 6 29.82 -0.92 -3.14
N LEU A 7 30.22 -2.15 -3.40
CA LEU A 7 29.41 -3.34 -3.07
C LEU A 7 29.53 -3.77 -1.61
N TYR A 8 30.59 -3.38 -0.91
CA TYR A 8 30.81 -3.81 0.47
C TYR A 8 30.15 -2.92 1.51
N PHE A 9 29.78 -1.71 1.15
CA PHE A 9 29.15 -0.77 2.07
C PHE A 9 27.70 -1.13 2.41
N PHE A 10 27.02 -1.88 1.54
CA PHE A 10 25.62 -2.28 1.75
C PHE A 10 25.43 -3.46 2.70
N ARG A 11 26.50 -4.21 3.00
CA ARG A 11 26.42 -5.42 3.84
C ARG A 11 26.71 -5.19 5.32
N SER A 12 27.29 -4.06 5.68
CA SER A 12 27.74 -3.87 7.07
C SER A 12 26.83 -2.98 7.92
N SER A 13 25.82 -2.36 7.35
CA SER A 13 24.86 -1.62 8.17
C SER A 13 23.66 -2.50 8.49
N SER A 14 23.71 -3.14 9.61
CA SER A 14 22.56 -3.76 10.28
C SER A 14 21.50 -2.74 10.71
N ARG A 15 21.55 -1.51 10.21
CA ARG A 15 20.49 -0.53 10.38
C ARG A 15 19.34 -0.96 9.48
N LEU A 16 18.21 -1.30 10.11
CA LEU A 16 16.94 -1.49 9.45
C LEU A 16 16.74 -0.33 8.46
N ARG A 17 16.77 -0.65 7.18
CA ARG A 17 16.46 0.30 6.14
C ARG A 17 15.04 0.79 6.39
N ALA A 18 14.84 2.10 6.51
CA ALA A 18 13.51 2.67 6.58
C ALA A 18 12.72 2.20 5.36
N VAL A 19 11.57 1.56 5.61
CA VAL A 19 10.69 1.09 4.54
C VAL A 19 10.07 2.28 3.86
N ARG A 20 10.17 2.34 2.55
CA ARG A 20 9.46 3.30 1.73
C ARG A 20 8.40 2.56 0.95
N ALA A 21 7.18 2.54 1.46
CA ALA A 21 6.10 1.73 0.91
C ALA A 21 4.99 2.58 0.31
N LEU A 22 4.42 2.10 -0.78
CA LEU A 22 3.25 2.67 -1.45
C LEU A 22 2.05 1.77 -1.16
N GLY A 23 0.96 2.35 -0.69
CA GLY A 23 -0.30 1.63 -0.45
C GLY A 23 -1.32 1.95 -1.52
N LEU A 24 -2.03 0.94 -1.97
CA LEU A 24 -3.03 1.06 -3.04
C LEU A 24 -4.39 0.50 -2.58
N ASP A 25 -5.41 1.30 -2.76
CA ASP A 25 -6.82 0.88 -2.66
C ASP A 25 -7.42 0.91 -4.06
N VAL A 26 -7.55 -0.27 -4.67
CA VAL A 26 -7.94 -0.42 -6.07
C VAL A 26 -9.46 -0.53 -6.18
N GLY A 27 -10.10 0.56 -6.57
CA GLY A 27 -11.53 0.60 -6.84
C GLY A 27 -11.86 0.40 -8.32
N SER A 28 -13.16 0.42 -8.64
CA SER A 28 -13.63 0.29 -10.03
C SER A 28 -13.40 1.57 -10.85
N LYS A 29 -13.44 2.73 -10.20
CA LYS A 29 -13.32 4.04 -10.86
C LYS A 29 -12.03 4.77 -10.51
N THR A 30 -11.48 4.52 -9.33
CA THR A 30 -10.30 5.21 -8.82
C THR A 30 -9.38 4.24 -8.10
N ILE A 31 -8.12 4.63 -7.98
CA ILE A 31 -7.15 4.00 -7.09
C ILE A 31 -6.70 5.04 -6.08
N GLY A 32 -6.99 4.80 -4.81
CA GLY A 32 -6.42 5.60 -3.72
C GLY A 32 -4.96 5.21 -3.50
N ILE A 33 -4.10 6.19 -3.32
CA ILE A 33 -2.66 5.98 -3.19
C ILE A 33 -2.16 6.65 -1.92
N ALA A 34 -1.43 5.90 -1.11
CA ALA A 34 -0.78 6.38 0.10
C ALA A 34 0.72 6.08 0.04
N LEU A 35 1.47 6.82 0.82
CA LEU A 35 2.93 6.68 0.88
C LEU A 35 3.38 6.78 2.34
N THR A 36 4.37 5.99 2.73
CA THR A 36 4.99 6.12 4.04
C THR A 36 5.83 7.39 4.13
N ASP A 37 6.00 7.93 5.34
CA ASP A 37 6.98 8.98 5.57
C ASP A 37 8.41 8.45 5.38
N GLU A 38 9.39 9.34 5.39
CA GLU A 38 10.80 8.98 5.20
C GLU A 38 11.32 8.06 6.32
N ALA A 39 10.77 8.20 7.52
CA ALA A 39 11.14 7.38 8.66
C ALA A 39 10.51 5.97 8.63
N GLY A 40 9.54 5.73 7.75
CA GLY A 40 8.85 4.44 7.65
C GLY A 40 7.96 4.13 8.86
N ILE A 41 7.39 5.16 9.48
CA ILE A 41 6.58 5.04 10.70
C ILE A 41 5.09 5.24 10.42
N ALA A 42 4.75 6.23 9.60
CA ALA A 42 3.37 6.61 9.33
C ALA A 42 3.06 6.61 7.85
N ALA A 43 1.83 6.22 7.52
CA ALA A 43 1.29 6.27 6.17
C ALA A 43 0.41 7.51 6.00
N HIS A 44 0.57 8.19 4.87
CA HIS A 44 -0.20 9.38 4.53
C HIS A 44 -0.85 9.24 3.16
N PRO A 45 -2.07 9.76 2.97
CA PRO A 45 -2.67 9.83 1.63
C PRO A 45 -1.77 10.64 0.70
N LEU A 46 -1.51 10.13 -0.50
CA LEU A 46 -0.70 10.83 -1.50
C LEU A 46 -1.58 11.45 -2.57
N THR A 47 -2.41 10.66 -3.22
CA THR A 47 -3.30 11.10 -4.30
C THR A 47 -4.37 10.05 -4.59
N VAL A 48 -5.31 10.44 -5.44
CA VAL A 48 -6.31 9.53 -6.00
C VAL A 48 -6.15 9.55 -7.52
N LEU A 49 -5.98 8.38 -8.12
CA LEU A 49 -5.81 8.20 -9.55
C LEU A 49 -7.13 7.76 -10.16
N GLU A 50 -7.59 8.45 -11.20
CA GLU A 50 -8.72 7.97 -12.00
C GLU A 50 -8.27 6.78 -12.86
N ARG A 51 -9.11 5.73 -12.90
CA ARG A 51 -8.80 4.52 -13.66
C ARG A 51 -8.77 4.78 -15.16
N ALA A 52 -7.69 4.37 -15.81
CA ALA A 52 -7.51 4.42 -17.26
C ALA A 52 -7.24 3.03 -17.86
N GLY A 53 -7.54 1.97 -17.10
CA GLY A 53 -7.26 0.60 -17.45
C GLY A 53 -6.00 0.07 -16.74
N ASN A 54 -5.93 -1.25 -16.58
CA ASN A 54 -4.86 -1.88 -15.78
C ASN A 54 -3.46 -1.52 -16.28
N SER A 55 -3.24 -1.54 -17.58
CA SER A 55 -1.92 -1.26 -18.16
C SER A 55 -1.49 0.19 -17.95
N GLY A 56 -2.38 1.15 -18.24
CA GLY A 56 -2.10 2.58 -18.04
C GLY A 56 -1.90 2.93 -16.59
N ASP A 57 -2.72 2.39 -15.71
CA ASP A 57 -2.63 2.61 -14.26
C ASP A 57 -1.31 2.04 -13.71
N ALA A 58 -0.93 0.83 -14.15
CA ALA A 58 0.33 0.22 -13.76
C ALA A 58 1.54 1.06 -14.18
N THR A 59 1.51 1.62 -15.38
CA THR A 59 2.56 2.53 -15.88
C THR A 59 2.66 3.79 -15.02
N THR A 60 1.54 4.40 -14.69
CA THR A 60 1.50 5.59 -13.83
C THR A 60 2.04 5.30 -12.43
N ILE A 61 1.62 4.18 -11.85
CA ILE A 61 2.09 3.77 -10.51
C ILE A 61 3.58 3.42 -10.53
N ALA A 62 4.05 2.75 -11.58
CA ALA A 62 5.49 2.46 -11.73
C ALA A 62 6.33 3.74 -11.75
N ALA A 63 5.85 4.80 -12.38
CA ALA A 63 6.52 6.11 -12.34
C ALA A 63 6.54 6.69 -10.93
N MET A 64 5.44 6.59 -10.17
CA MET A 64 5.38 7.03 -8.77
C MET A 64 6.35 6.23 -7.89
N VAL A 65 6.44 4.93 -8.09
CA VAL A 65 7.39 4.04 -7.40
C VAL A 65 8.82 4.53 -7.60
N ALA A 66 9.20 4.80 -8.85
CA ALA A 66 10.54 5.29 -9.18
C ALA A 66 10.80 6.68 -8.59
N GLN A 67 9.87 7.61 -8.73
CA GLN A 67 10.02 8.99 -8.26
C GLN A 67 10.15 9.12 -6.75
N ASN A 68 9.51 8.21 -6.01
CA ASN A 68 9.48 8.27 -4.55
C ASN A 68 10.45 7.29 -3.87
N GLY A 69 11.26 6.57 -4.63
CA GLY A 69 12.20 5.61 -4.06
C GLY A 69 11.52 4.46 -3.32
N VAL A 70 10.36 4.04 -3.79
CA VAL A 70 9.54 3.00 -3.15
C VAL A 70 10.25 1.65 -3.22
N THR A 71 10.27 0.94 -2.10
CA THR A 71 10.88 -0.38 -1.97
C THR A 71 9.84 -1.50 -1.88
N ASP A 72 8.63 -1.18 -1.46
CA ASP A 72 7.54 -2.13 -1.26
C ASP A 72 6.22 -1.53 -1.71
N VAL A 73 5.39 -2.34 -2.35
CA VAL A 73 4.04 -1.94 -2.74
C VAL A 73 3.03 -2.84 -2.03
N VAL A 74 2.05 -2.22 -1.40
CA VAL A 74 1.00 -2.89 -0.64
C VAL A 74 -0.34 -2.65 -1.31
N VAL A 75 -1.06 -3.71 -1.63
CA VAL A 75 -2.38 -3.62 -2.27
C VAL A 75 -3.43 -4.20 -1.33
N GLY A 76 -4.48 -3.45 -1.08
CA GLY A 76 -5.61 -3.93 -0.29
C GLY A 76 -6.38 -5.01 -1.03
N MET A 77 -6.65 -6.15 -0.36
CA MET A 77 -7.42 -7.25 -0.93
C MET A 77 -8.82 -7.27 -0.32
N PRO A 78 -9.85 -7.05 -1.15
CA PRO A 78 -11.24 -7.04 -0.69
C PRO A 78 -11.81 -8.46 -0.63
N TYR A 79 -11.32 -9.26 0.32
CA TYR A 79 -11.89 -10.58 0.56
C TYR A 79 -13.35 -10.45 1.00
N GLU A 80 -14.17 -11.45 0.64
CA GLU A 80 -15.50 -11.60 1.20
C GLU A 80 -15.40 -11.92 2.70
N LEU A 81 -16.46 -11.67 3.46
CA LEU A 81 -16.48 -11.96 4.90
C LEU A 81 -16.14 -13.42 5.22
N SER A 82 -16.45 -14.33 4.30
CA SER A 82 -16.09 -15.74 4.39
C SER A 82 -14.59 -16.03 4.23
N GLY A 83 -13.80 -15.03 3.82
CA GLY A 83 -12.39 -15.18 3.46
C GLY A 83 -12.13 -15.58 2.02
N LYS A 84 -13.18 -15.82 1.24
CA LYS A 84 -13.05 -16.17 -0.18
C LYS A 84 -12.73 -14.95 -1.04
N VAL A 85 -12.08 -15.19 -2.17
CA VAL A 85 -11.84 -14.18 -3.19
C VAL A 85 -13.10 -14.08 -4.05
N GLY A 86 -13.83 -12.97 -3.91
CA GLY A 86 -15.01 -12.69 -4.72
C GLY A 86 -14.67 -11.99 -6.03
N HIS A 87 -15.69 -11.47 -6.68
CA HIS A 87 -15.55 -10.77 -7.97
C HIS A 87 -14.57 -9.60 -7.91
N ARG A 88 -14.69 -8.73 -6.90
CA ARG A 88 -13.79 -7.60 -6.71
C ARG A 88 -12.36 -8.04 -6.43
N GLY A 89 -12.19 -9.07 -5.61
CA GLY A 89 -10.87 -9.63 -5.33
C GLY A 89 -10.18 -10.16 -6.59
N ARG A 90 -10.92 -10.82 -7.46
CA ARG A 90 -10.39 -11.30 -8.76
C ARG A 90 -9.95 -10.14 -9.65
N GLN A 91 -10.69 -9.05 -9.68
CA GLN A 91 -10.32 -7.85 -10.43
C GLN A 91 -9.02 -7.24 -9.90
N VAL A 92 -8.88 -7.15 -8.58
CA VAL A 92 -7.66 -6.67 -7.94
C VAL A 92 -6.48 -7.60 -8.25
N GLN A 93 -6.67 -8.90 -8.19
CA GLN A 93 -5.63 -9.88 -8.55
C GLN A 93 -5.15 -9.73 -9.99
N GLN A 94 -6.05 -9.46 -10.94
CA GLN A 94 -5.68 -9.19 -12.32
C GLN A 94 -4.84 -7.92 -12.44
N PHE A 95 -5.22 -6.87 -11.74
CA PHE A 95 -4.44 -5.64 -11.68
C PHE A 95 -3.04 -5.88 -11.07
N ILE A 96 -2.96 -6.63 -9.98
CA ILE A 96 -1.68 -6.97 -9.33
C ILE A 96 -0.73 -7.65 -10.31
N LYS A 97 -1.21 -8.56 -11.17
CA LYS A 97 -0.38 -9.22 -12.17
C LYS A 97 0.25 -8.23 -13.16
N VAL A 98 -0.55 -7.28 -13.62
CA VAL A 98 -0.08 -6.25 -14.56
C VAL A 98 0.92 -5.32 -13.86
N LEU A 99 0.60 -4.90 -12.64
CA LEU A 99 1.47 -4.03 -11.85
C LEU A 99 2.80 -4.73 -11.52
N ALA A 100 2.76 -5.99 -11.14
CA ALA A 100 3.98 -6.76 -10.80
C ALA A 100 4.98 -6.78 -11.97
N ALA A 101 4.49 -6.95 -13.20
CA ALA A 101 5.33 -6.88 -14.38
C ALA A 101 5.95 -5.49 -14.58
N ALA A 102 5.20 -4.43 -14.27
CA ALA A 102 5.65 -3.04 -14.46
C ALA A 102 6.68 -2.59 -13.44
N ILE A 103 6.66 -3.15 -12.23
CA ILE A 103 7.53 -2.74 -11.12
C ILE A 103 8.57 -3.80 -10.74
N ALA A 104 8.66 -4.90 -11.48
CA ALA A 104 9.67 -5.93 -11.21
C ALA A 104 11.06 -5.30 -11.06
N PRO A 105 11.90 -5.74 -10.11
CA PRO A 105 11.75 -6.89 -9.22
C PRO A 105 11.14 -6.57 -7.85
N LEU A 106 10.44 -5.45 -7.68
CA LEU A 106 9.81 -5.11 -6.40
C LEU A 106 8.69 -6.09 -6.06
N GLU A 107 8.55 -6.40 -4.78
CA GLU A 107 7.47 -7.25 -4.27
C GLU A 107 6.19 -6.47 -4.08
N ILE A 108 5.06 -7.13 -4.37
CA ILE A 108 3.73 -6.64 -4.03
C ILE A 108 3.22 -7.47 -2.86
N HIS A 109 2.80 -6.79 -1.80
CA HIS A 109 2.21 -7.39 -0.63
C HIS A 109 0.70 -7.19 -0.66
N GLU A 110 -0.05 -8.25 -0.42
CA GLU A 110 -1.50 -8.17 -0.27
C GLU A 110 -1.85 -7.94 1.19
N GLN A 111 -2.70 -6.96 1.45
CA GLN A 111 -3.21 -6.67 2.79
C GLN A 111 -4.72 -6.90 2.83
N ASP A 112 -5.16 -7.76 3.73
CA ASP A 112 -6.58 -8.00 3.95
C ASP A 112 -7.25 -6.73 4.49
N GLU A 113 -8.22 -6.20 3.76
CA GLU A 113 -8.89 -4.94 4.13
C GLU A 113 -10.25 -5.14 4.83
N ARG A 114 -10.66 -6.40 5.11
CA ARG A 114 -11.98 -6.69 5.72
C ARG A 114 -12.22 -5.94 7.02
N PHE A 115 -11.19 -5.79 7.85
CA PHE A 115 -11.31 -5.21 9.19
C PHE A 115 -10.84 -3.76 9.28
N THR A 116 -10.09 -3.28 8.31
CA THR A 116 -9.52 -1.93 8.29
C THR A 116 -10.62 -0.87 8.25
N THR A 117 -11.60 -1.03 7.37
CA THR A 117 -12.74 -0.11 7.22
C THR A 117 -13.64 -0.12 8.44
N ALA A 118 -13.92 -1.30 9.00
CA ALA A 118 -14.76 -1.43 10.18
C ALA A 118 -14.17 -0.72 11.41
N GLU A 119 -12.86 -0.85 11.61
CA GLU A 119 -12.16 -0.18 12.70
C GLU A 119 -12.17 1.35 12.52
N ALA A 120 -11.88 1.83 11.32
CA ALA A 120 -11.93 3.25 11.00
C ALA A 120 -13.33 3.83 11.22
N GLU A 121 -14.37 3.12 10.80
CA GLU A 121 -15.76 3.54 10.99
C GLU A 121 -16.13 3.63 12.47
N ARG A 122 -15.71 2.65 13.27
CA ARG A 122 -15.95 2.66 14.72
C ARG A 122 -15.33 3.89 15.38
N VAL A 123 -14.10 4.23 15.06
CA VAL A 123 -13.41 5.42 15.60
C VAL A 123 -14.18 6.69 15.24
N LEU A 124 -14.68 6.81 14.02
CA LEU A 124 -15.45 7.98 13.57
C LEU A 124 -16.82 8.06 14.22
N ILE A 125 -17.46 6.92 14.50
CA ILE A 125 -18.71 6.87 15.26
C ILE A 125 -18.49 7.39 16.70
N GLU A 126 -17.44 6.94 17.36
CA GLU A 126 -17.06 7.41 18.70
C GLU A 126 -16.79 8.92 18.74
N ALA A 127 -16.27 9.49 17.64
CA ALA A 127 -16.04 10.92 17.49
C ALA A 127 -17.28 11.71 17.05
N ASP A 128 -18.44 11.07 16.98
CA ASP A 128 -19.74 11.67 16.61
C ASP A 128 -19.74 12.31 15.21
N VAL A 129 -19.09 11.65 14.25
CA VAL A 129 -19.05 12.10 12.85
C VAL A 129 -20.25 11.56 12.09
N SER A 130 -20.90 12.41 11.28
CA SER A 130 -22.06 11.99 10.49
C SER A 130 -21.74 10.88 9.49
N ARG A 131 -22.76 10.07 9.12
CA ARG A 131 -22.59 8.94 8.20
C ARG A 131 -21.97 9.33 6.86
N ALA A 132 -22.44 10.45 6.27
CA ALA A 132 -21.91 10.94 5.00
C ALA A 132 -20.44 11.37 5.11
N LYS A 133 -20.07 12.08 6.20
CA LYS A 133 -18.70 12.49 6.47
C LYS A 133 -17.79 11.29 6.76
N ARG A 134 -18.29 10.27 7.49
CA ARG A 134 -17.55 9.04 7.73
C ARG A 134 -17.15 8.36 6.44
N LYS A 135 -18.09 8.22 5.51
CA LYS A 135 -17.84 7.59 4.22
C LYS A 135 -16.77 8.34 3.42
N ALA A 136 -16.89 9.68 3.36
CA ALA A 136 -15.91 10.51 2.65
C ALA A 136 -14.50 10.38 3.25
N VAL A 137 -14.37 10.37 4.57
CA VAL A 137 -13.09 10.21 5.26
C VAL A 137 -12.50 8.83 5.00
N ILE A 138 -13.32 7.77 5.08
CA ILE A 138 -12.89 6.39 4.80
C ILE A 138 -12.40 6.26 3.36
N ASP A 139 -13.15 6.80 2.39
CA ASP A 139 -12.77 6.75 0.97
C ASP A 139 -11.44 7.47 0.71
N GLN A 140 -11.21 8.63 1.34
CA GLN A 140 -9.96 9.37 1.21
C GLN A 140 -8.78 8.71 1.94
N GLN A 141 -9.06 8.01 3.03
CA GLN A 141 -8.04 7.45 3.92
C GLN A 141 -7.82 5.94 3.71
N ALA A 142 -8.61 5.29 2.85
CA ALA A 142 -8.57 3.84 2.70
C ALA A 142 -7.18 3.31 2.37
N ALA A 143 -6.50 3.91 1.41
CA ALA A 143 -5.14 3.51 1.05
C ALA A 143 -4.14 3.71 2.21
N ALA A 144 -4.25 4.80 2.96
CA ALA A 144 -3.42 5.06 4.12
C ALA A 144 -3.68 4.05 5.25
N LEU A 145 -4.92 3.67 5.48
CA LEU A 145 -5.29 2.66 6.47
C LEU A 145 -4.76 1.27 6.11
N ILE A 146 -4.89 0.89 4.85
CA ILE A 146 -4.33 -0.36 4.32
C ILE A 146 -2.80 -0.39 4.54
N LEU A 147 -2.14 0.68 4.15
CA LEU A 147 -0.69 0.80 4.25
C LEU A 147 -0.22 0.82 5.71
N GLN A 148 -0.90 1.56 6.58
CA GLN A 148 -0.55 1.63 8.01
C GLN A 148 -0.69 0.27 8.69
N THR A 149 -1.76 -0.47 8.39
CA THR A 149 -1.99 -1.81 8.93
C THR A 149 -0.84 -2.76 8.55
N TRP A 150 -0.44 -2.74 7.28
CA TRP A 150 0.70 -3.52 6.82
C TRP A 150 2.01 -3.08 7.48
N LEU A 151 2.23 -1.77 7.57
CA LEU A 151 3.44 -1.18 8.14
C LEU A 151 3.62 -1.54 9.62
N ASP A 152 2.55 -1.47 10.40
CA ASP A 152 2.57 -1.82 11.81
C ASP A 152 2.91 -3.30 12.00
N ALA A 153 2.33 -4.18 11.20
CA ALA A 153 2.64 -5.61 11.23
C ALA A 153 4.08 -5.89 10.79
N TYR A 154 4.55 -5.19 9.77
CA TYR A 154 5.94 -5.29 9.30
C TYR A 154 6.93 -4.89 10.39
N ARG A 155 6.69 -3.77 11.07
CA ARG A 155 7.55 -3.27 12.14
C ARG A 155 7.61 -4.24 13.31
N LYS A 156 6.48 -4.80 13.73
CA LYS A 156 6.44 -5.82 14.78
C LYS A 156 7.30 -7.04 14.45
N ARG A 157 7.24 -7.52 13.20
CA ARG A 157 8.04 -8.66 12.77
C ARG A 157 9.53 -8.38 12.75
N THR A 158 9.92 -7.16 12.41
CA THR A 158 11.34 -6.77 12.33
C THR A 158 11.93 -6.41 13.70
N GLU A 159 11.11 -5.89 14.63
CA GLU A 159 11.54 -5.55 16.00
C GLU A 159 11.70 -6.78 16.89
N SER A 160 11.03 -7.91 16.56
CA SER A 160 11.10 -9.15 17.34
C SER A 160 12.24 -10.09 16.91
N ARG A 161 13.13 -9.64 16.02
CA ARG A 161 14.35 -10.36 15.59
C ARG A 161 15.59 -9.60 16.10
#